data_1202a9131acc52a372982450882d2e77
#
_entry.id   1202a9131acc52a372982450882d2e77
#
_cell.length_a   1.000
_cell.length_b   1.000
_cell.length_c   1.000
_cell.angle_alpha   90.00
_cell.angle_beta   90.00
_cell.angle_gamma   90.00
#
_symmetry.space_group_name_H-M   'P 1'
#
loop_
_entity.id
_entity.type
_entity.pdbx_description
1 polymer ?
#
loop_
_entity_poly.entity_id
_entity_poly.type
_entity_poly.pdbx_seq_one_letter_code
_entity_poly.pdbx_strand_id
1 'polypeptide(L)'
;MEVTIFTPAYNRGDTLSRLYESLKKQSNKNFQWVVVDDGSIDNTRELIENWKKENILNIIYVYQENSGKMRAINRGVELAEGEFFFIVDSDDYITEDAVEAIISEGEKLPKNIGGMIFRKINIATGEITGKPYPQYSIDSTPIEIVYKLGIDGDKAEVFRTKYLRENPFKVYEGEKFVPEASVWIKIGEKYKMRYIDKGIYYFEYLEDGYTNNFLNLIRNNPRGFESYYSEMLKYNIPFKNKIKFFIRLLQSKYFKLTGGKR
;
A
#
# COMPACT_ATOMS: atom_id res chain seq x y z
N MET A 1 -20.48 -4.30 -5.81
CA MET A 1 -19.15 -4.88 -5.51
C MET A 1 -18.61 -4.24 -4.26
N GLU A 2 -18.09 -5.06 -3.32
CA GLU A 2 -17.68 -4.53 -2.01
C GLU A 2 -16.20 -4.17 -1.97
N VAL A 3 -15.34 -4.97 -2.62
CA VAL A 3 -13.89 -4.81 -2.54
C VAL A 3 -13.27 -4.66 -3.93
N THR A 4 -12.36 -3.70 -4.08
CA THR A 4 -11.39 -3.66 -5.17
C THR A 4 -10.05 -4.11 -4.62
N ILE A 5 -9.56 -5.26 -5.06
CA ILE A 5 -8.16 -5.66 -4.85
C ILE A 5 -7.36 -5.00 -5.95
N PHE A 6 -6.34 -4.25 -5.59
CA PHE A 6 -5.49 -3.51 -6.51
C PHE A 6 -4.06 -4.00 -6.46
N THR A 7 -3.46 -4.24 -7.61
CA THR A 7 -2.07 -4.67 -7.74
C THR A 7 -1.31 -3.80 -8.72
N PRO A 8 -0.30 -3.05 -8.28
CA PRO A 8 0.67 -2.44 -9.18
C PRO A 8 1.67 -3.50 -9.64
N ALA A 9 1.89 -3.63 -10.94
CA ALA A 9 2.82 -4.61 -11.51
C ALA A 9 3.87 -3.92 -12.38
N TYR A 10 5.12 -4.38 -12.27
CA TYR A 10 6.22 -4.02 -13.18
C TYR A 10 7.22 -5.16 -13.25
N ASN A 11 7.26 -5.87 -14.38
CA ASN A 11 8.08 -7.08 -14.60
C ASN A 11 7.86 -8.12 -13.48
N ARG A 12 6.64 -8.66 -13.39
CA ARG A 12 6.19 -9.59 -12.33
C ARG A 12 5.66 -10.92 -12.87
N GLY A 13 6.08 -11.29 -14.07
CA GLY A 13 5.69 -12.58 -14.69
C GLY A 13 5.95 -13.79 -13.80
N ASP A 14 7.02 -13.78 -13.02
CA ASP A 14 7.41 -14.91 -12.17
C ASP A 14 6.66 -14.97 -10.83
N THR A 15 6.16 -13.84 -10.31
CA THR A 15 5.59 -13.77 -8.95
C THR A 15 4.07 -13.67 -8.92
N LEU A 16 3.48 -13.03 -9.93
CA LEU A 16 2.06 -12.67 -9.97
C LEU A 16 1.10 -13.90 -9.93
N SER A 17 1.56 -15.07 -10.39
CA SER A 17 0.77 -16.30 -10.36
C SER A 17 0.40 -16.74 -8.95
N ARG A 18 1.25 -16.47 -7.95
CA ARG A 18 0.97 -16.78 -6.54
C ARG A 18 -0.21 -15.96 -6.01
N LEU A 19 -0.25 -14.68 -6.36
CA LEU A 19 -1.39 -13.83 -6.04
C LEU A 19 -2.67 -14.31 -6.75
N TYR A 20 -2.62 -14.55 -8.05
CA TYR A 20 -3.77 -15.05 -8.82
C TYR A 20 -4.40 -16.30 -8.20
N GLU A 21 -3.58 -17.29 -7.84
CA GLU A 21 -4.06 -18.51 -7.18
C GLU A 21 -4.70 -18.23 -5.81
N SER A 22 -4.19 -17.28 -5.03
CA SER A 22 -4.79 -16.88 -3.75
C SER A 22 -6.14 -16.18 -3.95
N LEU A 23 -6.29 -15.39 -5.01
CA LEU A 23 -7.55 -14.74 -5.36
C LEU A 23 -8.61 -15.75 -5.82
N LYS A 24 -8.21 -16.77 -6.55
CA LYS A 24 -9.11 -17.88 -6.93
C LYS A 24 -9.64 -18.65 -5.73
N LYS A 25 -8.88 -18.73 -4.64
CA LYS A 25 -9.26 -19.44 -3.42
C LYS A 25 -10.08 -18.61 -2.44
N GLN A 26 -10.32 -17.32 -2.69
CA GLN A 26 -11.12 -16.50 -1.77
C GLN A 26 -12.48 -17.12 -1.48
N SER A 27 -12.87 -17.21 -0.20
CA SER A 27 -14.17 -17.72 0.25
C SER A 27 -15.33 -16.84 -0.21
N ASN A 28 -15.09 -15.52 -0.32
CA ASN A 28 -16.05 -14.55 -0.83
C ASN A 28 -15.55 -13.96 -2.14
N LYS A 29 -16.38 -14.00 -3.19
CA LYS A 29 -16.06 -13.53 -4.54
C LYS A 29 -16.59 -12.12 -4.85
N ASN A 30 -17.11 -11.39 -3.88
CA ASN A 30 -17.64 -10.05 -4.08
C ASN A 30 -16.55 -8.99 -4.22
N PHE A 31 -15.58 -9.23 -5.11
CA PHE A 31 -14.49 -8.33 -5.42
C PHE A 31 -14.18 -8.26 -6.91
N GLN A 32 -13.49 -7.20 -7.32
CA GLN A 32 -12.78 -7.08 -8.60
C GLN A 32 -11.28 -7.08 -8.33
N TRP A 33 -10.50 -7.53 -9.29
CA TRP A 33 -9.04 -7.40 -9.28
C TRP A 33 -8.60 -6.41 -10.34
N VAL A 34 -8.10 -5.26 -9.91
CA VAL A 34 -7.57 -4.21 -10.78
C VAL A 34 -6.05 -4.34 -10.80
N VAL A 35 -5.48 -4.59 -11.97
CA VAL A 35 -4.03 -4.64 -12.18
C VAL A 35 -3.62 -3.48 -13.07
N VAL A 36 -2.74 -2.61 -12.55
CA VAL A 36 -2.10 -1.57 -13.36
C VAL A 36 -0.65 -1.97 -13.60
N ASP A 37 -0.38 -2.30 -14.85
CA ASP A 37 0.95 -2.65 -15.34
C ASP A 37 1.72 -1.37 -15.69
N ASP A 38 2.73 -1.06 -14.89
CA ASP A 38 3.54 0.15 -14.99
C ASP A 38 4.70 -0.02 -15.98
N GLY A 39 4.41 -0.55 -17.17
CA GLY A 39 5.36 -0.62 -18.28
C GLY A 39 6.19 -1.89 -18.32
N SER A 40 5.63 -3.06 -17.97
CA SER A 40 6.33 -4.34 -18.06
C SER A 40 6.76 -4.67 -19.49
N ILE A 41 7.94 -5.30 -19.59
CA ILE A 41 8.53 -5.78 -20.85
C ILE A 41 8.71 -7.31 -20.87
N ASP A 42 8.36 -7.96 -19.75
CA ASP A 42 8.34 -9.42 -19.60
C ASP A 42 6.95 -10.00 -19.98
N ASN A 43 6.69 -11.24 -19.62
CA ASN A 43 5.41 -11.93 -19.90
C ASN A 43 4.26 -11.55 -18.97
N THR A 44 4.39 -10.53 -18.11
CA THR A 44 3.33 -10.08 -17.18
C THR A 44 2.00 -9.86 -17.88
N ARG A 45 2.01 -9.13 -19.01
CA ARG A 45 0.81 -8.85 -19.79
C ARG A 45 0.16 -10.13 -20.32
N GLU A 46 0.96 -11.02 -20.89
CA GLU A 46 0.46 -12.28 -21.48
C GLU A 46 -0.24 -13.15 -20.42
N LEU A 47 0.35 -13.26 -19.23
CA LEU A 47 -0.23 -13.99 -18.10
C LEU A 47 -1.61 -13.44 -17.73
N ILE A 48 -1.72 -12.14 -17.54
CA ILE A 48 -2.98 -11.51 -17.10
C ILE A 48 -4.05 -11.66 -18.19
N GLU A 49 -3.71 -11.47 -19.47
CA GLU A 49 -4.67 -11.66 -20.57
C GLU A 49 -5.13 -13.13 -20.71
N ASN A 50 -4.29 -14.09 -20.36
CA ASN A 50 -4.70 -15.50 -20.32
C ASN A 50 -5.67 -15.75 -19.15
N TRP A 51 -5.41 -15.23 -17.95
CA TRP A 51 -6.32 -15.34 -16.81
C TRP A 51 -7.66 -14.64 -17.05
N LYS A 52 -7.69 -13.52 -17.77
CA LYS A 52 -8.95 -12.89 -18.20
C LYS A 52 -9.79 -13.82 -19.10
N LYS A 53 -9.14 -14.58 -19.99
CA LYS A 53 -9.84 -15.55 -20.84
C LYS A 53 -10.41 -16.74 -20.06
N GLU A 54 -9.80 -17.12 -18.92
CA GLU A 54 -10.34 -18.15 -18.02
C GLU A 54 -11.70 -17.74 -17.41
N ASN A 55 -11.97 -16.43 -17.31
CA ASN A 55 -13.21 -15.85 -16.79
C ASN A 55 -13.59 -16.36 -15.38
N ILE A 56 -12.59 -16.65 -14.54
CA ILE A 56 -12.79 -17.11 -13.16
C ILE A 56 -12.92 -15.91 -12.20
N LEU A 57 -12.16 -14.86 -12.48
CA LEU A 57 -12.14 -13.61 -11.69
C LEU A 57 -12.54 -12.43 -12.56
N ASN A 58 -13.17 -11.42 -11.94
CA ASN A 58 -13.39 -10.13 -12.59
C ASN A 58 -12.09 -9.32 -12.59
N ILE A 59 -11.31 -9.41 -13.68
CA ILE A 59 -10.00 -8.79 -13.83
C ILE A 59 -10.10 -7.55 -14.72
N ILE A 60 -9.72 -6.40 -14.19
CA ILE A 60 -9.49 -5.17 -14.95
C ILE A 60 -7.98 -4.98 -15.09
N TYR A 61 -7.47 -5.06 -16.32
CA TYR A 61 -6.06 -4.85 -16.63
C TYR A 61 -5.87 -3.57 -17.44
N VAL A 62 -4.95 -2.73 -16.99
CA VAL A 62 -4.55 -1.49 -17.67
C VAL A 62 -3.04 -1.40 -17.72
N TYR A 63 -2.51 -1.17 -18.92
CA TYR A 63 -1.10 -0.85 -19.15
C TYR A 63 -0.89 0.66 -19.14
N GLN A 64 0.22 1.12 -18.56
CA GLN A 64 0.71 2.49 -18.66
C GLN A 64 2.23 2.49 -18.91
N GLU A 65 2.77 3.58 -19.44
CA GLU A 65 4.21 3.78 -19.49
C GLU A 65 4.78 3.86 -18.08
N ASN A 66 5.98 3.29 -17.85
CA ASN A 66 6.61 3.20 -16.53
C ASN A 66 6.78 4.57 -15.88
N SER A 67 5.90 4.89 -14.97
CA SER A 67 5.77 6.18 -14.30
C SER A 67 5.77 6.11 -12.77
N GLY A 68 5.87 4.90 -12.21
CA GLY A 68 6.04 4.62 -10.79
C GLY A 68 4.78 4.19 -10.06
N LYS A 69 4.97 3.43 -8.98
CA LYS A 69 3.91 2.80 -8.16
C LYS A 69 2.80 3.78 -7.76
N MET A 70 3.14 5.02 -7.41
CA MET A 70 2.15 6.00 -6.94
C MET A 70 1.17 6.45 -8.05
N ARG A 71 1.65 6.56 -9.31
CA ARG A 71 0.76 6.82 -10.44
C ARG A 71 -0.11 5.61 -10.75
N ALA A 72 0.46 4.40 -10.63
CA ALA A 72 -0.31 3.17 -10.76
C ALA A 72 -1.42 3.08 -9.70
N ILE A 73 -1.13 3.43 -8.43
CA ILE A 73 -2.16 3.46 -7.37
C ILE A 73 -3.25 4.49 -7.70
N ASN A 74 -2.89 5.72 -8.07
CA ASN A 74 -3.88 6.73 -8.45
C ASN A 74 -4.78 6.22 -9.58
N ARG A 75 -4.18 5.59 -10.60
CA ARG A 75 -4.94 5.00 -11.72
C ARG A 75 -5.84 3.86 -11.26
N GLY A 76 -5.36 2.99 -10.37
CA GLY A 76 -6.16 1.91 -9.79
C GLY A 76 -7.36 2.44 -9.00
N VAL A 77 -7.19 3.52 -8.24
CA VAL A 77 -8.27 4.18 -7.48
C VAL A 77 -9.35 4.77 -8.40
N GLU A 78 -8.97 5.30 -9.58
CA GLU A 78 -9.92 5.77 -10.60
C GLU A 78 -10.79 4.62 -11.13
N LEU A 79 -10.20 3.44 -11.34
CA LEU A 79 -10.84 2.24 -11.88
C LEU A 79 -11.63 1.43 -10.83
N ALA A 80 -11.44 1.76 -9.55
CA ALA A 80 -12.04 1.00 -8.47
C ALA A 80 -13.56 1.21 -8.40
N GLU A 81 -14.33 0.12 -8.35
CA GLU A 81 -15.79 0.12 -8.16
C GLU A 81 -16.20 -0.31 -6.74
N GLY A 82 -15.30 -1.00 -6.02
CA GLY A 82 -15.55 -1.46 -4.66
C GLY A 82 -15.63 -0.31 -3.65
N GLU A 83 -16.43 -0.48 -2.60
CA GLU A 83 -16.45 0.44 -1.45
C GLU A 83 -15.09 0.51 -0.78
N PHE A 84 -14.42 -0.64 -0.67
CA PHE A 84 -13.09 -0.78 -0.08
C PHE A 84 -12.03 -1.05 -1.14
N PHE A 85 -10.89 -0.38 -1.00
CA PHE A 85 -9.71 -0.52 -1.85
C PHE A 85 -8.59 -1.19 -1.05
N PHE A 86 -8.20 -2.38 -1.47
CA PHE A 86 -7.17 -3.19 -0.84
C PHE A 86 -5.96 -3.32 -1.75
N ILE A 87 -4.82 -2.75 -1.32
CA ILE A 87 -3.57 -2.84 -2.08
C ILE A 87 -2.88 -4.16 -1.75
N VAL A 88 -2.61 -4.96 -2.78
CA VAL A 88 -1.84 -6.20 -2.68
C VAL A 88 -0.71 -6.14 -3.70
N ASP A 89 0.53 -6.15 -3.22
CA ASP A 89 1.72 -6.09 -4.06
C ASP A 89 1.85 -7.36 -4.92
N SER A 90 2.45 -7.24 -6.08
CA SER A 90 2.50 -8.28 -7.11
C SER A 90 3.39 -9.48 -6.77
N ASP A 91 4.16 -9.39 -5.71
CA ASP A 91 5.02 -10.42 -5.13
C ASP A 91 4.49 -11.02 -3.83
N ASP A 92 3.33 -10.55 -3.38
CA ASP A 92 2.63 -11.00 -2.17
C ASP A 92 1.34 -11.75 -2.51
N TYR A 93 0.64 -12.27 -1.47
CA TYR A 93 -0.67 -12.92 -1.62
C TYR A 93 -1.48 -12.82 -0.34
N ILE A 94 -2.77 -13.23 -0.37
CA ILE A 94 -3.70 -13.05 0.75
C ILE A 94 -4.25 -14.38 1.25
N THR A 95 -4.75 -14.38 2.51
CA THR A 95 -5.42 -15.56 3.09
C THR A 95 -6.74 -15.83 2.36
N GLU A 96 -7.21 -17.08 2.41
CA GLU A 96 -8.45 -17.51 1.72
C GLU A 96 -9.71 -16.77 2.22
N ASP A 97 -9.68 -16.23 3.42
CA ASP A 97 -10.76 -15.49 4.07
C ASP A 97 -10.56 -13.97 4.08
N ALA A 98 -9.56 -13.43 3.35
CA ALA A 98 -9.22 -12.01 3.39
C ALA A 98 -10.38 -11.11 2.92
N VAL A 99 -11.00 -11.44 1.80
CA VAL A 99 -12.14 -10.67 1.28
C VAL A 99 -13.34 -10.74 2.22
N GLU A 100 -13.65 -11.93 2.77
CA GLU A 100 -14.71 -12.11 3.76
C GLU A 100 -14.45 -11.28 5.02
N ALA A 101 -13.21 -11.27 5.51
CA ALA A 101 -12.81 -10.46 6.67
C ALA A 101 -13.00 -8.95 6.42
N ILE A 102 -12.61 -8.48 5.24
CA ILE A 102 -12.78 -7.07 4.85
C ILE A 102 -14.27 -6.71 4.81
N ILE A 103 -15.11 -7.52 4.19
CA ILE A 103 -16.55 -7.27 4.08
C ILE A 103 -17.21 -7.29 5.46
N SER A 104 -17.01 -8.36 6.24
CA SER A 104 -17.59 -8.52 7.56
C SER A 104 -17.21 -7.42 8.55
N GLU A 105 -15.96 -6.96 8.54
CA GLU A 105 -15.53 -5.83 9.37
C GLU A 105 -16.01 -4.49 8.79
N GLY A 106 -16.10 -4.41 7.45
CA GLY A 106 -16.61 -3.24 6.73
C GLY A 106 -18.07 -2.91 7.05
N GLU A 107 -18.93 -3.93 7.15
CA GLU A 107 -20.34 -3.78 7.55
C GLU A 107 -20.51 -3.14 8.93
N LYS A 108 -19.58 -3.39 9.84
CA LYS A 108 -19.56 -2.85 11.22
C LYS A 108 -18.82 -1.51 11.30
N LEU A 109 -18.20 -1.05 10.18
CA LEU A 109 -17.32 0.11 10.19
C LEU A 109 -18.11 1.41 10.11
N PRO A 110 -18.04 2.31 11.13
CA PRO A 110 -18.70 3.62 11.08
C PRO A 110 -18.29 4.41 9.83
N LYS A 111 -19.21 5.17 9.26
CA LYS A 111 -18.98 5.94 8.02
C LYS A 111 -17.87 7.00 8.13
N ASN A 112 -17.56 7.44 9.33
CA ASN A 112 -16.49 8.40 9.62
C ASN A 112 -15.11 7.76 9.84
N ILE A 113 -14.99 6.43 9.73
CA ILE A 113 -13.70 5.73 9.75
C ILE A 113 -13.18 5.55 8.33
N GLY A 114 -11.90 5.89 8.11
CA GLY A 114 -11.25 5.95 6.80
C GLY A 114 -11.04 4.60 6.11
N GLY A 115 -11.02 3.54 6.90
CA GLY A 115 -10.77 2.19 6.44
C GLY A 115 -10.32 1.28 7.56
N MET A 116 -9.75 0.15 7.21
CA MET A 116 -9.28 -0.90 8.10
C MET A 116 -7.80 -1.18 7.87
N ILE A 117 -7.10 -1.54 8.93
CA ILE A 117 -5.70 -1.92 8.88
C ILE A 117 -5.57 -3.30 9.51
N PHE A 118 -5.27 -4.28 8.70
CA PHE A 118 -5.01 -5.65 9.12
C PHE A 118 -3.51 -5.88 9.29
N ARG A 119 -3.15 -7.05 9.78
CA ARG A 119 -1.75 -7.44 9.97
C ARG A 119 -1.24 -8.27 8.81
N LYS A 120 0.06 -8.24 8.59
CA LYS A 120 0.75 -9.10 7.64
C LYS A 120 1.35 -10.32 8.33
N ILE A 121 1.48 -11.40 7.58
CA ILE A 121 2.05 -12.67 7.99
C ILE A 121 3.34 -12.85 7.19
N ASN A 122 4.45 -13.09 7.87
CA ASN A 122 5.72 -13.39 7.21
C ASN A 122 5.69 -14.83 6.67
N ILE A 123 5.90 -15.00 5.38
CA ILE A 123 5.86 -16.32 4.71
C ILE A 123 6.93 -17.26 5.28
N ALA A 124 8.12 -16.74 5.56
CA ALA A 124 9.25 -17.57 6.01
C ALA A 124 9.06 -18.11 7.43
N THR A 125 8.38 -17.38 8.31
CA THR A 125 8.18 -17.77 9.72
C THR A 125 6.76 -18.25 10.04
N GLY A 126 5.78 -17.91 9.20
CA GLY A 126 4.36 -18.12 9.47
C GLY A 126 3.79 -17.20 10.56
N GLU A 127 4.57 -16.27 11.09
CA GLU A 127 4.18 -15.42 12.20
C GLU A 127 3.57 -14.10 11.72
N ILE A 128 2.61 -13.58 12.49
CA ILE A 128 2.06 -12.23 12.30
C ILE A 128 3.12 -11.22 12.74
N THR A 129 3.45 -10.26 11.87
CA THR A 129 4.51 -9.27 12.11
C THR A 129 4.08 -8.13 13.02
N GLY A 130 5.06 -7.59 13.76
CA GLY A 130 4.89 -6.47 14.67
C GLY A 130 4.22 -6.86 15.99
N LYS A 131 4.00 -5.87 16.86
CA LYS A 131 3.33 -6.09 18.14
C LYS A 131 1.82 -6.25 17.95
N PRO A 132 1.14 -7.09 18.74
CA PRO A 132 -0.32 -7.20 18.72
C PRO A 132 -0.97 -5.87 19.14
N TYR A 133 -2.19 -5.64 18.64
CA TYR A 133 -2.99 -4.53 19.12
C TYR A 133 -3.52 -4.84 20.56
N PRO A 134 -3.80 -3.79 21.39
CA PRO A 134 -4.25 -4.01 22.77
C PRO A 134 -5.55 -4.80 22.91
N GLN A 135 -6.33 -4.85 21.85
CA GLN A 135 -7.59 -5.58 21.73
C GLN A 135 -7.77 -6.01 20.28
N TYR A 136 -8.74 -6.89 20.00
CA TYR A 136 -9.03 -7.38 18.65
C TYR A 136 -9.18 -6.25 17.62
N SER A 137 -9.79 -5.12 18.00
CA SER A 137 -9.82 -3.92 17.14
C SER A 137 -9.76 -2.63 17.96
N ILE A 138 -9.11 -1.60 17.37
CA ILE A 138 -8.97 -0.26 17.95
C ILE A 138 -9.07 0.81 16.86
N ASP A 139 -9.87 1.85 17.11
CA ASP A 139 -9.96 3.01 16.22
C ASP A 139 -8.94 4.08 16.64
N SER A 140 -7.92 4.29 15.80
CA SER A 140 -6.82 5.20 16.11
C SER A 140 -6.28 5.90 14.86
N THR A 141 -5.36 6.84 15.05
CA THR A 141 -4.61 7.46 13.96
C THR A 141 -3.28 6.73 13.72
N PRO A 142 -2.70 6.80 12.52
CA PRO A 142 -1.38 6.21 12.23
C PRO A 142 -0.28 6.74 13.15
N ILE A 143 -0.34 8.02 13.52
CA ILE A 143 0.61 8.66 14.42
C ILE A 143 0.50 8.09 15.84
N GLU A 144 -0.72 7.88 16.35
CA GLU A 144 -0.93 7.29 17.66
C GLU A 144 -0.46 5.84 17.74
N ILE A 145 -0.82 5.03 16.75
CA ILE A 145 -0.41 3.61 16.70
C ILE A 145 1.11 3.47 16.75
N VAL A 146 1.82 4.22 15.91
CA VAL A 146 3.27 4.10 15.79
C VAL A 146 4.00 4.76 16.96
N TYR A 147 3.64 6.01 17.29
CA TYR A 147 4.47 6.82 18.18
C TYR A 147 3.98 6.87 19.64
N LYS A 148 2.71 6.56 19.92
CA LYS A 148 2.21 6.47 21.30
C LYS A 148 2.14 5.03 21.80
N LEU A 149 1.65 4.10 20.94
CA LEU A 149 1.51 2.70 21.32
C LEU A 149 2.75 1.86 20.97
N GLY A 150 3.66 2.38 20.14
CA GLY A 150 4.88 1.68 19.72
C GLY A 150 4.58 0.44 18.88
N ILE A 151 3.50 0.46 18.11
CA ILE A 151 3.09 -0.63 17.21
C ILE A 151 3.48 -0.21 15.80
N ASP A 152 4.65 -0.63 15.39
CA ASP A 152 5.21 -0.46 14.06
C ASP A 152 5.10 -1.76 13.23
N GLY A 153 5.83 -1.83 12.11
CA GLY A 153 5.83 -2.95 11.18
C GLY A 153 4.84 -2.80 10.04
N ASP A 154 5.00 -3.65 9.04
CA ASP A 154 4.21 -3.63 7.82
C ASP A 154 2.76 -4.04 8.11
N LYS A 155 1.85 -3.40 7.42
CA LYS A 155 0.41 -3.55 7.61
C LYS A 155 -0.28 -3.79 6.27
N ALA A 156 -1.45 -4.38 6.32
CA ALA A 156 -2.33 -4.57 5.17
C ALA A 156 -3.42 -3.50 5.22
N GLU A 157 -3.24 -2.46 4.41
CA GLU A 157 -4.10 -1.29 4.39
C GLU A 157 -5.30 -1.49 3.47
N VAL A 158 -6.49 -1.28 4.01
CA VAL A 158 -7.76 -1.29 3.29
C VAL A 158 -8.45 0.04 3.51
N PHE A 159 -8.58 0.84 2.48
CA PHE A 159 -9.21 2.16 2.57
C PHE A 159 -10.63 2.16 2.01
N ARG A 160 -11.49 3.02 2.54
CA ARG A 160 -12.69 3.37 1.76
C ARG A 160 -12.24 4.09 0.49
N THR A 161 -12.62 3.56 -0.66
CA THR A 161 -12.22 4.04 -1.99
C THR A 161 -12.43 5.55 -2.17
N LYS A 162 -13.54 6.07 -1.65
CA LYS A 162 -13.85 7.52 -1.72
C LYS A 162 -12.77 8.40 -1.09
N TYR A 163 -12.15 7.96 0.03
CA TYR A 163 -11.14 8.77 0.70
C TYR A 163 -9.79 8.74 0.00
N LEU A 164 -9.47 7.67 -0.73
CA LEU A 164 -8.33 7.66 -1.63
C LEU A 164 -8.54 8.58 -2.83
N ARG A 165 -9.75 8.61 -3.41
CA ARG A 165 -10.11 9.55 -4.48
C ARG A 165 -9.98 11.00 -4.06
N GLU A 166 -10.37 11.34 -2.83
CA GLU A 166 -10.22 12.69 -2.27
C GLU A 166 -8.77 13.05 -1.94
N ASN A 167 -7.89 12.06 -1.78
CA ASN A 167 -6.51 12.24 -1.36
C ASN A 167 -5.53 11.47 -2.28
N PRO A 168 -5.46 11.81 -3.58
CA PRO A 168 -4.54 11.13 -4.48
C PRO A 168 -3.08 11.38 -4.07
N PHE A 169 -2.21 10.45 -4.43
CA PHE A 169 -0.77 10.65 -4.30
C PHE A 169 -0.33 11.84 -5.14
N LYS A 170 0.38 12.77 -4.50
CA LYS A 170 1.05 13.85 -5.21
C LYS A 170 2.27 13.29 -5.92
N VAL A 171 2.24 13.32 -7.25
CA VAL A 171 3.34 12.86 -8.09
C VAL A 171 4.13 14.03 -8.63
N TYR A 172 5.42 13.84 -8.84
CA TYR A 172 6.34 14.86 -9.32
C TYR A 172 6.91 14.44 -10.67
N GLU A 173 7.12 15.42 -11.55
CA GLU A 173 7.75 15.16 -12.84
C GLU A 173 9.18 14.64 -12.65
N GLY A 174 9.54 13.58 -13.36
CA GLY A 174 10.85 12.91 -13.24
C GLY A 174 11.04 12.02 -12.02
N GLU A 175 10.07 11.99 -11.09
CA GLU A 175 10.10 11.11 -9.90
C GLU A 175 9.06 9.99 -9.99
N LYS A 176 9.43 8.80 -9.52
CA LYS A 176 8.60 7.60 -9.57
C LYS A 176 8.09 7.14 -8.21
N PHE A 177 8.53 7.78 -7.12
CA PHE A 177 8.22 7.35 -5.76
C PHE A 177 7.89 8.52 -4.83
N VAL A 178 6.86 8.33 -4.01
CA VAL A 178 6.53 9.14 -2.83
C VAL A 178 6.22 8.16 -1.71
N PRO A 179 6.65 8.38 -0.45
CA PRO A 179 6.30 7.48 0.64
C PRO A 179 4.77 7.30 0.77
N GLU A 180 4.29 6.07 0.74
CA GLU A 180 2.86 5.74 0.84
C GLU A 180 2.22 6.32 2.11
N ALA A 181 2.96 6.33 3.20
CA ALA A 181 2.55 6.94 4.45
C ALA A 181 2.13 8.42 4.33
N SER A 182 2.54 9.14 3.27
CA SER A 182 2.10 10.51 3.01
C SER A 182 0.59 10.64 2.83
N VAL A 183 -0.04 9.63 2.23
CA VAL A 183 -1.50 9.56 2.02
C VAL A 183 -2.17 8.83 3.18
N TRP A 184 -1.59 7.73 3.66
CA TRP A 184 -2.14 6.93 4.76
C TRP A 184 -2.31 7.75 6.04
N ILE A 185 -1.29 8.52 6.41
CA ILE A 185 -1.34 9.40 7.58
C ILE A 185 -2.39 10.49 7.37
N LYS A 186 -2.41 11.13 6.21
CA LYS A 186 -3.38 12.20 5.93
C LYS A 186 -4.84 11.73 6.05
N ILE A 187 -5.15 10.54 5.51
CA ILE A 187 -6.48 9.95 5.63
C ILE A 187 -6.75 9.56 7.09
N GLY A 188 -5.81 8.86 7.72
CA GLY A 188 -5.97 8.33 9.08
C GLY A 188 -6.07 9.40 10.16
N GLU A 189 -5.40 10.56 10.00
CA GLU A 189 -5.54 11.70 10.93
C GLU A 189 -6.91 12.38 10.79
N LYS A 190 -7.47 12.43 9.58
CA LYS A 190 -8.77 13.05 9.35
C LYS A 190 -9.95 12.15 9.76
N TYR A 191 -9.84 10.84 9.49
CA TYR A 191 -10.97 9.91 9.62
C TYR A 191 -10.75 8.81 10.64
N LYS A 192 -9.54 8.68 11.21
CA LYS A 192 -9.03 7.49 11.91
C LYS A 192 -9.10 6.23 11.04
N MET A 193 -8.45 5.17 11.50
CA MET A 193 -8.49 3.85 10.90
C MET A 193 -8.83 2.82 11.96
N ARG A 194 -9.55 1.77 11.61
CA ARG A 194 -9.76 0.61 12.49
C ARG A 194 -8.63 -0.38 12.32
N TYR A 195 -7.82 -0.54 13.34
CA TYR A 195 -6.74 -1.51 13.40
C TYR A 195 -7.28 -2.82 13.94
N ILE A 196 -7.14 -3.93 13.19
CA ILE A 196 -7.73 -5.24 13.47
C ILE A 196 -6.60 -6.24 13.67
N ASP A 197 -6.59 -6.95 14.81
CA ASP A 197 -5.55 -7.92 15.17
C ASP A 197 -5.78 -9.28 14.48
N LYS A 198 -5.83 -9.23 13.13
CA LYS A 198 -5.99 -10.40 12.27
C LYS A 198 -5.03 -10.29 11.09
N GLY A 199 -4.26 -11.37 10.84
CA GLY A 199 -3.40 -11.49 9.65
C GLY A 199 -4.23 -11.95 8.46
N ILE A 200 -4.18 -11.18 7.36
CA ILE A 200 -4.87 -11.53 6.11
C ILE A 200 -3.98 -11.46 4.87
N TYR A 201 -2.71 -11.12 5.04
CA TYR A 201 -1.80 -10.78 3.96
C TYR A 201 -0.45 -11.46 4.19
N TYR A 202 0.01 -12.25 3.23
CA TYR A 202 1.31 -12.90 3.26
C TYR A 202 2.33 -12.08 2.48
N PHE A 203 3.50 -11.86 3.09
CA PHE A 203 4.59 -11.13 2.47
C PHE A 203 5.95 -11.75 2.77
N GLU A 204 6.93 -11.41 1.93
CA GLU A 204 8.32 -11.81 2.08
C GLU A 204 9.23 -10.61 1.85
N TYR A 205 10.30 -10.48 2.67
CA TYR A 205 11.32 -9.46 2.41
C TYR A 205 12.27 -9.93 1.30
N LEU A 206 12.23 -9.24 0.17
CA LEU A 206 13.13 -9.50 -0.94
C LEU A 206 14.44 -8.72 -0.77
N GLU A 207 15.57 -9.30 -1.20
CA GLU A 207 16.90 -8.67 -1.09
C GLU A 207 17.02 -7.38 -1.90
N ASP A 208 16.29 -7.24 -3.00
CA ASP A 208 16.24 -6.08 -3.89
C ASP A 208 15.16 -5.06 -3.52
N GLY A 209 14.47 -5.23 -2.39
CA GLY A 209 13.41 -4.35 -1.91
C GLY A 209 13.88 -2.90 -1.68
N TYR A 210 12.95 -1.95 -1.74
CA TYR A 210 13.21 -0.51 -1.53
C TYR A 210 13.95 -0.17 -0.24
N THR A 211 13.86 -1.01 0.78
CA THR A 211 14.47 -0.81 2.10
C THR A 211 15.99 -0.87 2.04
N ASN A 212 16.57 -1.73 1.20
CA ASN A 212 18.01 -1.95 1.11
C ASN A 212 18.76 -0.82 0.38
N ASN A 213 18.05 0.03 -0.40
CA ASN A 213 18.66 1.11 -1.18
C ASN A 213 18.04 2.48 -0.89
N PHE A 214 17.70 2.72 0.37
CA PHE A 214 16.91 3.86 0.82
C PHE A 214 17.50 5.23 0.47
N LEU A 215 18.84 5.40 0.54
CA LEU A 215 19.48 6.69 0.19
C LEU A 215 19.37 6.99 -1.31
N ASN A 216 19.49 5.98 -2.16
CA ASN A 216 19.30 6.16 -3.60
C ASN A 216 17.83 6.43 -3.92
N LEU A 217 16.90 5.84 -3.16
CA LEU A 217 15.48 6.13 -3.29
C LEU A 217 15.19 7.63 -3.02
N ILE A 218 15.75 8.20 -1.94
CA ILE A 218 15.65 9.64 -1.64
C ILE A 218 16.31 10.47 -2.74
N ARG A 219 17.50 10.09 -3.20
CA ARG A 219 18.25 10.79 -4.25
C ARG A 219 17.46 10.90 -5.54
N ASN A 220 16.80 9.82 -5.94
CA ASN A 220 16.03 9.76 -7.18
C ASN A 220 14.63 10.37 -7.07
N ASN A 221 14.13 10.60 -5.84
CA ASN A 221 12.78 11.11 -5.59
C ASN A 221 12.77 12.21 -4.51
N PRO A 222 13.63 13.24 -4.64
CA PRO A 222 13.87 14.18 -3.56
C PRO A 222 12.66 15.06 -3.22
N ARG A 223 11.79 15.40 -4.19
CA ARG A 223 10.58 16.23 -3.95
C ARG A 223 9.53 15.46 -3.17
N GLY A 224 9.35 14.18 -3.51
CA GLY A 224 8.43 13.29 -2.80
C GLY A 224 8.82 13.15 -1.33
N PHE A 225 10.10 12.92 -1.05
CA PHE A 225 10.61 12.82 0.31
C PHE A 225 10.65 14.17 1.05
N GLU A 226 11.00 15.27 0.38
CA GLU A 226 10.92 16.62 0.96
C GLU A 226 9.49 16.92 1.44
N SER A 227 8.49 16.65 0.60
CA SER A 227 7.08 16.85 0.95
C SER A 227 6.68 16.01 2.16
N TYR A 228 7.03 14.72 2.17
CA TYR A 228 6.72 13.79 3.25
C TYR A 228 7.36 14.21 4.58
N TYR A 229 8.69 14.46 4.61
CA TYR A 229 9.36 14.82 5.87
C TYR A 229 8.96 16.20 6.38
N SER A 230 8.66 17.15 5.48
CA SER A 230 8.13 18.46 5.87
C SER A 230 6.78 18.32 6.59
N GLU A 231 5.93 17.41 6.14
CA GLU A 231 4.64 17.14 6.77
C GLU A 231 4.82 16.41 8.11
N MET A 232 5.67 15.39 8.15
CA MET A 232 5.93 14.62 9.37
C MET A 232 6.44 15.47 10.53
N LEU A 233 7.19 16.52 10.27
CA LEU A 233 7.70 17.43 11.30
C LEU A 233 6.60 18.26 11.98
N LYS A 234 5.42 18.38 11.38
CA LYS A 234 4.27 19.11 11.97
C LYS A 234 3.54 18.26 13.02
N TYR A 235 3.65 16.93 12.95
CA TYR A 235 2.98 16.04 13.88
C TYR A 235 3.65 16.02 15.26
N ASN A 236 2.84 15.71 16.29
CA ASN A 236 3.34 15.50 17.64
C ASN A 236 3.94 14.10 17.80
N ILE A 237 5.20 13.97 17.42
CA ILE A 237 5.98 12.72 17.45
C ILE A 237 7.19 12.88 18.38
N PRO A 238 7.80 11.79 18.87
CA PRO A 238 8.97 11.85 19.77
C PRO A 238 10.12 12.66 19.16
N PHE A 239 10.81 13.43 19.99
CA PHE A 239 11.89 14.33 19.57
C PHE A 239 13.00 13.63 18.78
N LYS A 240 13.36 12.39 19.17
CA LYS A 240 14.32 11.55 18.42
C LYS A 240 13.89 11.34 16.96
N ASN A 241 12.59 11.12 16.72
CA ASN A 241 12.03 10.94 15.39
C ASN A 241 12.02 12.26 14.61
N LYS A 242 11.75 13.39 15.27
CA LYS A 242 11.86 14.72 14.64
C LYS A 242 13.28 15.01 14.15
N ILE A 243 14.31 14.71 14.94
CA ILE A 243 15.70 14.85 14.51
C ILE A 243 15.97 13.99 13.26
N LYS A 244 15.58 12.71 13.30
CA LYS A 244 15.74 11.81 12.14
C LYS A 244 15.07 12.38 10.89
N PHE A 245 13.83 12.84 11.00
CA PHE A 245 13.08 13.38 9.87
C PHE A 245 13.65 14.71 9.38
N PHE A 246 14.16 15.56 10.28
CA PHE A 246 14.85 16.78 9.90
C PHE A 246 16.13 16.51 9.09
N ILE A 247 16.94 15.54 9.51
CA ILE A 247 18.13 15.12 8.74
C ILE A 247 17.71 14.61 7.36
N ARG A 248 16.68 13.78 7.27
CA ARG A 248 16.18 13.28 5.98
C ARG A 248 15.59 14.39 5.10
N LEU A 249 14.94 15.37 5.69
CA LEU A 249 14.48 16.58 4.99
C LEU A 249 15.66 17.36 4.38
N LEU A 250 16.75 17.56 5.14
CA LEU A 250 17.95 18.22 4.63
C LEU A 250 18.61 17.44 3.50
N GLN A 251 18.68 16.11 3.61
CA GLN A 251 19.16 15.23 2.54
C GLN A 251 18.31 15.35 1.27
N SER A 252 16.99 15.35 1.41
CA SER A 252 16.08 15.51 0.29
C SER A 252 16.26 16.87 -0.40
N LYS A 253 16.37 17.96 0.36
CA LYS A 253 16.66 19.29 -0.18
C LYS A 253 18.00 19.38 -0.90
N TYR A 254 19.03 18.76 -0.32
CA TYR A 254 20.36 18.70 -0.95
C TYR A 254 20.29 17.98 -2.30
N PHE A 255 19.70 16.79 -2.38
CA PHE A 255 19.57 16.04 -3.63
C PHE A 255 18.71 16.77 -4.68
N LYS A 256 17.66 17.47 -4.24
CA LYS A 256 16.86 18.30 -5.12
C LYS A 256 17.68 19.43 -5.76
N LEU A 257 18.55 20.11 -4.98
CA LEU A 257 19.40 21.22 -5.47
C LEU A 257 20.52 20.73 -6.38
N THR A 258 21.09 19.56 -6.10
CA THR A 258 22.21 18.98 -6.87
C THR A 258 21.75 18.14 -8.09
N GLY A 259 20.44 18.01 -8.30
CA GLY A 259 19.89 17.15 -9.35
C GLY A 259 20.25 15.67 -9.15
N GLY A 260 20.52 15.23 -7.92
CA GLY A 260 20.95 13.86 -7.62
C GLY A 260 22.36 13.51 -8.08
N LYS A 261 23.09 14.44 -8.67
CA LYS A 261 24.49 14.24 -9.10
C LYS A 261 25.42 14.15 -7.88
N ARG A 262 26.44 13.29 -8.00
CA ARG A 262 27.57 13.21 -7.06
C ARG A 262 28.52 14.38 -7.29
#